data_f59f358c43479f97fe76e291b9c6c03a
#
_entry.id   f59f358c43479f97fe76e291b9c6c03a
#
_cell.length_a   1.000
_cell.length_b   1.000
_cell.length_c   1.000
_cell.angle_alpha   90.00
_cell.angle_beta   90.00
_cell.angle_gamma   90.00
#
_symmetry.space_group_name_H-M   'P 1'
#
loop_
_entity.id
_entity.type
_entity.pdbx_description
1 polymer ?
#
loop_
_entity_poly.entity_id
_entity_poly.type
_entity_poly.pdbx_seq_one_letter_code
_entity_poly.pdbx_strand_id
1 'polypeptide(L)'
;MKRKVLLVAVAMLSTLLCTSCDFLFRKSQAGNIITSTSSTSQGGNTITLGNLGHFDGVKVADGITLKYVAEGTPSITVTTSNISPSDVMVRVDDDELKINYSNAIQVANEKTVVTITGYAIKDFELDNGGMIDIAQPLNVGGKLSFELNNGGIMKLVSAKASELDVEVNNGGIFQIGNVEAAKLEMDVKNGGNINVNGATVSESDAEVSNGGDITLAGTANVSKYQINNGGTIQAESLKSKRAAVEVYNGGTLHFNAQSVFKQAVMNGGQAQNHFK
;
A
#
# COMPACT_ATOMS: atom_id res chain seq x y z
N MET A 1 -15.04 -74.77 -15.15
CA MET A 1 -14.10 -74.10 -14.26
C MET A 1 -13.51 -72.85 -14.90
N LYS A 2 -14.28 -71.78 -15.12
CA LYS A 2 -13.77 -70.46 -15.63
C LYS A 2 -14.74 -69.33 -15.31
N ARG A 3 -15.07 -69.15 -14.00
CA ARG A 3 -15.94 -67.99 -13.58
C ARG A 3 -15.67 -67.45 -12.18
N LYS A 4 -14.48 -67.64 -11.61
CA LYS A 4 -14.19 -67.16 -10.24
C LYS A 4 -12.95 -66.26 -10.15
N VAL A 5 -12.35 -65.82 -11.27
CA VAL A 5 -11.13 -64.96 -11.23
C VAL A 5 -11.44 -63.47 -11.58
N LEU A 6 -12.67 -63.15 -12.01
CA LEU A 6 -13.00 -61.78 -12.47
C LEU A 6 -13.63 -60.86 -11.41
N LEU A 7 -13.85 -61.30 -10.18
CA LEU A 7 -14.49 -60.50 -9.12
C LEU A 7 -13.50 -59.90 -8.12
N VAL A 8 -12.24 -60.28 -8.11
CA VAL A 8 -11.24 -59.78 -7.16
C VAL A 8 -10.45 -58.60 -7.73
N ALA A 9 -10.40 -58.41 -9.05
CA ALA A 9 -9.66 -57.34 -9.68
C ALA A 9 -10.41 -55.96 -9.72
N VAL A 10 -11.73 -55.96 -9.55
CA VAL A 10 -12.54 -54.73 -9.56
C VAL A 10 -12.64 -54.05 -8.17
N ALA A 11 -12.44 -54.82 -7.10
CA ALA A 11 -12.48 -54.25 -5.72
C ALA A 11 -11.18 -53.55 -5.30
N MET A 12 -10.04 -53.81 -5.96
CA MET A 12 -8.78 -53.11 -5.63
C MET A 12 -8.52 -51.84 -6.44
N LEU A 13 -9.33 -51.55 -7.46
CA LEU A 13 -9.17 -50.35 -8.27
C LEU A 13 -10.02 -49.16 -7.75
N SER A 14 -10.96 -49.42 -6.82
CA SER A 14 -11.81 -48.35 -6.26
C SER A 14 -11.23 -47.71 -5.00
N THR A 15 -10.19 -48.27 -4.40
CA THR A 15 -9.56 -47.69 -3.18
C THR A 15 -8.31 -46.83 -3.50
N LEU A 16 -7.77 -46.87 -4.75
CA LEU A 16 -6.62 -46.02 -5.13
C LEU A 16 -7.00 -44.69 -5.74
N LEU A 17 -8.28 -44.40 -5.98
CA LEU A 17 -8.75 -43.15 -6.58
C LEU A 17 -9.18 -42.11 -5.53
N CYS A 18 -9.30 -42.46 -4.24
CA CYS A 18 -9.66 -41.52 -3.18
C CYS A 18 -8.49 -40.83 -2.48
N THR A 19 -7.26 -41.36 -2.60
CA THR A 19 -6.09 -40.73 -1.95
C THR A 19 -5.41 -39.64 -2.78
N SER A 20 -5.68 -39.61 -4.09
CA SER A 20 -5.15 -38.54 -4.97
C SER A 20 -6.05 -37.29 -5.04
N CYS A 21 -7.34 -37.40 -4.71
CA CYS A 21 -8.22 -36.24 -4.65
C CYS A 21 -8.01 -35.40 -3.37
N ASP A 22 -7.69 -36.04 -2.24
CA ASP A 22 -7.36 -35.31 -1.02
C ASP A 22 -6.02 -34.56 -1.09
N PHE A 23 -5.08 -35.03 -1.90
CA PHE A 23 -3.78 -34.38 -2.05
C PHE A 23 -3.85 -33.17 -3.01
N LEU A 24 -4.73 -33.19 -3.99
CA LEU A 24 -4.92 -32.02 -4.90
C LEU A 24 -5.82 -30.95 -4.28
N PHE A 25 -6.73 -31.31 -3.38
CA PHE A 25 -7.54 -30.33 -2.63
C PHE A 25 -6.77 -29.67 -1.47
N ARG A 26 -5.76 -30.35 -0.90
CA ARG A 26 -4.92 -29.77 0.15
C ARG A 26 -3.89 -28.74 -0.37
N LYS A 27 -3.59 -28.72 -1.66
CA LYS A 27 -2.62 -27.79 -2.24
C LYS A 27 -3.23 -26.43 -2.64
N SER A 28 -4.55 -26.31 -2.67
CA SER A 28 -5.25 -25.05 -2.95
C SER A 28 -5.83 -24.37 -1.69
N GLN A 29 -5.64 -24.95 -0.51
CA GLN A 29 -6.05 -24.38 0.78
C GLN A 29 -4.88 -24.11 1.75
N ALA A 30 -3.70 -23.83 1.25
CA ALA A 30 -2.61 -23.27 2.06
C ALA A 30 -2.85 -21.77 2.26
N GLY A 31 -3.98 -21.36 2.80
CA GLY A 31 -4.34 -19.95 2.93
C GLY A 31 -5.28 -19.59 4.06
N ASN A 32 -5.82 -20.55 4.81
CA ASN A 32 -6.66 -20.22 5.96
C ASN A 32 -6.51 -21.26 7.06
N ILE A 33 -5.42 -21.24 7.82
CA ILE A 33 -5.39 -21.89 9.12
C ILE A 33 -5.95 -20.89 10.13
N ILE A 34 -7.28 -20.87 10.23
CA ILE A 34 -7.98 -20.15 11.30
C ILE A 34 -7.79 -20.96 12.59
N THR A 35 -6.77 -20.66 13.37
CA THR A 35 -6.78 -20.99 14.79
C THR A 35 -7.50 -19.85 15.51
N SER A 36 -8.85 -19.94 15.54
CA SER A 36 -9.69 -18.93 16.13
C SER A 36 -9.68 -19.01 17.65
N THR A 37 -9.16 -18.00 18.32
CA THR A 37 -9.67 -17.56 19.61
C THR A 37 -10.68 -16.44 19.34
N SER A 38 -11.97 -16.78 19.26
CA SER A 38 -13.03 -15.78 19.11
C SER A 38 -13.29 -15.12 20.46
N SER A 39 -13.02 -13.83 20.58
CA SER A 39 -13.52 -13.00 21.67
C SER A 39 -14.58 -12.05 21.12
N THR A 40 -15.81 -12.19 21.58
CA THR A 40 -16.90 -11.24 21.33
C THR A 40 -16.74 -10.06 22.29
N SER A 41 -16.34 -8.88 21.78
CA SER A 41 -16.42 -7.64 22.54
C SER A 41 -17.68 -6.85 22.12
N GLN A 42 -18.21 -6.01 23.00
CA GLN A 42 -19.36 -5.15 22.70
C GLN A 42 -19.05 -4.28 21.49
N GLY A 43 -19.66 -4.57 20.33
CA GLY A 43 -19.62 -3.75 19.13
C GLY A 43 -18.87 -4.31 17.92
N GLY A 44 -18.50 -5.59 17.89
CA GLY A 44 -17.89 -6.19 16.70
C GLY A 44 -17.38 -7.61 16.94
N ASN A 45 -17.23 -8.37 15.88
CA ASN A 45 -16.64 -9.70 15.89
C ASN A 45 -15.15 -9.60 15.57
N THR A 46 -14.31 -10.25 16.37
CA THR A 46 -12.85 -10.23 16.20
C THR A 46 -12.31 -11.64 16.09
N ILE A 47 -11.44 -11.86 15.11
CA ILE A 47 -10.64 -13.10 15.00
C ILE A 47 -9.15 -12.73 14.93
N THR A 48 -8.30 -13.59 15.46
CA THR A 48 -6.85 -13.51 15.26
C THR A 48 -6.44 -14.69 14.39
N LEU A 49 -5.71 -14.37 13.32
CA LEU A 49 -5.20 -15.36 12.38
C LEU A 49 -3.87 -15.90 12.88
N GLY A 50 -3.63 -17.18 12.61
CA GLY A 50 -2.33 -17.81 12.86
C GLY A 50 -1.24 -17.28 11.93
N ASN A 51 -0.06 -17.89 12.01
CA ASN A 51 1.06 -17.55 11.14
C ASN A 51 0.73 -17.90 9.67
N LEU A 52 0.69 -16.86 8.80
CA LEU A 52 0.41 -17.00 7.37
C LEU A 52 1.69 -17.19 6.53
N GLY A 53 2.85 -17.34 7.16
CA GLY A 53 4.12 -17.45 6.47
C GLY A 53 4.83 -16.10 6.27
N HIS A 54 5.77 -16.07 5.34
CA HIS A 54 6.52 -14.87 5.00
C HIS A 54 5.75 -14.02 3.98
N PHE A 55 5.76 -12.73 4.19
CA PHE A 55 5.36 -11.72 3.23
C PHE A 55 6.05 -10.40 3.60
N ASP A 56 6.32 -9.56 2.62
CA ASP A 56 6.90 -8.23 2.80
C ASP A 56 6.13 -7.13 2.05
N GLY A 57 5.05 -7.52 1.36
CA GLY A 57 4.03 -6.65 0.79
C GLY A 57 2.66 -6.83 1.45
N VAL A 58 1.85 -5.78 1.47
CA VAL A 58 0.44 -5.83 1.88
C VAL A 58 -0.42 -5.03 0.92
N LYS A 59 -1.48 -5.67 0.40
CA LYS A 59 -2.51 -5.07 -0.43
C LYS A 59 -3.85 -5.09 0.29
N VAL A 60 -4.46 -3.91 0.44
CA VAL A 60 -5.76 -3.72 1.09
C VAL A 60 -6.74 -3.14 0.07
N ALA A 61 -7.96 -3.66 0.04
CA ALA A 61 -8.97 -3.18 -0.89
C ALA A 61 -10.35 -2.96 -0.23
N ASP A 62 -11.27 -2.39 -1.03
CA ASP A 62 -12.71 -2.36 -0.78
C ASP A 62 -13.13 -1.61 0.49
N GLY A 63 -12.44 -0.52 0.82
CA GLY A 63 -12.81 0.34 1.96
C GLY A 63 -12.37 -0.19 3.34
N ILE A 64 -11.58 -1.24 3.40
CA ILE A 64 -11.04 -1.80 4.65
C ILE A 64 -10.00 -0.84 5.24
N THR A 65 -9.94 -0.77 6.58
CA THR A 65 -8.91 -0.04 7.30
C THR A 65 -7.82 -1.00 7.77
N LEU A 66 -6.58 -0.77 7.35
CA LEU A 66 -5.39 -1.42 7.88
C LEU A 66 -4.74 -0.54 8.95
N LYS A 67 -4.45 -1.11 10.11
CA LYS A 67 -3.53 -0.56 11.12
C LYS A 67 -2.27 -1.40 11.14
N TYR A 68 -1.13 -0.76 10.95
CA TYR A 68 0.15 -1.47 10.92
C TYR A 68 1.08 -1.00 12.02
N VAL A 69 1.68 -1.97 12.71
CA VAL A 69 2.68 -1.80 13.78
C VAL A 69 3.86 -2.71 13.47
N ALA A 70 5.00 -2.14 13.10
CA ALA A 70 6.18 -2.91 12.68
C ALA A 70 6.77 -3.77 13.80
N GLU A 71 6.66 -3.31 15.04
CA GLU A 71 7.22 -3.97 16.22
C GLU A 71 6.21 -4.89 16.91
N GLY A 72 6.70 -5.82 17.70
CA GLY A 72 5.90 -6.72 18.53
C GLY A 72 5.91 -8.17 18.05
N THR A 73 5.06 -8.99 18.66
CA THR A 73 4.88 -10.39 18.24
C THR A 73 4.05 -10.45 16.97
N PRO A 74 4.46 -11.22 15.94
CA PRO A 74 3.71 -11.36 14.71
C PRO A 74 2.26 -11.78 14.96
N SER A 75 1.32 -10.95 14.50
CA SER A 75 -0.11 -11.16 14.67
C SER A 75 -0.90 -10.43 13.59
N ILE A 76 -1.98 -11.03 13.12
CA ILE A 76 -2.96 -10.42 12.23
C ILE A 76 -4.33 -10.59 12.86
N THR A 77 -5.02 -9.47 13.14
CA THR A 77 -6.34 -9.46 13.75
C THR A 77 -7.33 -8.79 12.82
N VAL A 78 -8.48 -9.43 12.59
CA VAL A 78 -9.59 -8.90 11.80
C VAL A 78 -10.76 -8.60 12.72
N THR A 79 -11.22 -7.35 12.71
CA THR A 79 -12.39 -6.88 13.47
C THR A 79 -13.42 -6.30 12.51
N THR A 80 -14.66 -6.76 12.61
CA THR A 80 -15.79 -6.34 11.79
C THR A 80 -16.93 -5.82 12.65
N SER A 81 -17.74 -4.89 12.14
CA SER A 81 -18.88 -4.33 12.86
C SER A 81 -20.19 -5.07 12.61
N ASN A 82 -20.51 -5.38 11.37
CA ASN A 82 -21.84 -5.90 10.97
C ASN A 82 -21.79 -7.18 10.13
N ILE A 83 -20.60 -7.67 9.80
CA ILE A 83 -20.39 -8.92 9.06
C ILE A 83 -19.58 -9.92 9.88
N SER A 84 -19.51 -11.16 9.41
CA SER A 84 -18.59 -12.14 10.01
C SER A 84 -17.15 -11.82 9.60
N PRO A 85 -16.15 -11.91 10.52
CA PRO A 85 -14.74 -11.80 10.13
C PRO A 85 -14.31 -12.82 9.06
N SER A 86 -15.03 -13.95 8.93
CA SER A 86 -14.80 -14.95 7.87
C SER A 86 -15.16 -14.45 6.45
N ASP A 87 -15.90 -13.35 6.36
CA ASP A 87 -16.24 -12.72 5.09
C ASP A 87 -15.09 -11.80 4.58
N VAL A 88 -14.10 -11.57 5.41
CA VAL A 88 -12.85 -10.88 5.04
C VAL A 88 -11.81 -11.92 4.63
N MET A 89 -11.40 -11.88 3.38
CA MET A 89 -10.34 -12.73 2.86
C MET A 89 -8.98 -12.14 3.23
N VAL A 90 -8.16 -12.92 3.93
CA VAL A 90 -6.77 -12.58 4.27
C VAL A 90 -5.89 -13.74 3.83
N ARG A 91 -5.08 -13.55 2.81
CA ARG A 91 -4.24 -14.61 2.22
C ARG A 91 -2.90 -14.07 1.76
N VAL A 92 -1.87 -14.87 1.82
CA VAL A 92 -0.56 -14.59 1.20
C VAL A 92 -0.51 -15.21 -0.19
N ASP A 93 -0.07 -14.43 -1.15
CA ASP A 93 0.08 -14.82 -2.55
C ASP A 93 1.27 -14.03 -3.13
N ASP A 94 2.30 -14.71 -3.62
CA ASP A 94 3.53 -14.12 -4.15
C ASP A 94 4.23 -13.12 -3.17
N ASP A 95 4.41 -13.53 -1.90
CA ASP A 95 5.00 -12.72 -0.83
C ASP A 95 4.20 -11.43 -0.48
N GLU A 96 2.97 -11.32 -0.95
CA GLU A 96 2.05 -10.24 -0.66
C GLU A 96 0.85 -10.72 0.17
N LEU A 97 0.55 -10.03 1.28
CA LEU A 97 -0.67 -10.26 2.05
C LEU A 97 -1.84 -9.49 1.43
N LYS A 98 -2.78 -10.21 0.82
CA LYS A 98 -3.99 -9.63 0.21
C LYS A 98 -5.15 -9.64 1.18
N ILE A 99 -5.79 -8.47 1.36
CA ILE A 99 -6.90 -8.22 2.28
C ILE A 99 -8.04 -7.57 1.51
N ASN A 100 -9.14 -8.30 1.35
CA ASN A 100 -10.36 -7.82 0.68
C ASN A 100 -11.57 -8.61 1.16
N TYR A 101 -12.77 -8.21 0.75
CA TYR A 101 -13.95 -9.03 1.02
C TYR A 101 -14.02 -10.25 0.10
N SER A 102 -14.52 -11.37 0.62
CA SER A 102 -14.64 -12.64 -0.13
C SER A 102 -15.70 -12.59 -1.24
N ASN A 103 -16.68 -11.71 -1.11
CA ASN A 103 -17.74 -11.43 -2.07
C ASN A 103 -17.97 -9.92 -2.12
N ALA A 104 -18.72 -9.43 -3.12
CA ALA A 104 -19.15 -8.03 -3.16
C ALA A 104 -20.14 -7.76 -2.00
N ILE A 105 -19.59 -7.53 -0.82
CA ILE A 105 -20.35 -7.25 0.40
C ILE A 105 -20.75 -5.78 0.36
N GLN A 106 -22.05 -5.53 0.22
CA GLN A 106 -22.63 -4.20 0.33
C GLN A 106 -23.42 -4.09 1.64
N VAL A 107 -22.72 -4.05 2.76
CA VAL A 107 -23.34 -3.77 4.05
C VAL A 107 -23.15 -2.30 4.38
N ALA A 108 -24.25 -1.57 4.46
CA ALA A 108 -24.21 -0.16 4.84
C ALA A 108 -23.59 0.02 6.21
N ASN A 109 -22.63 0.97 6.31
CA ASN A 109 -21.90 1.30 7.53
C ASN A 109 -21.01 0.16 8.08
N GLU A 110 -20.58 -0.79 7.26
CA GLU A 110 -19.56 -1.76 7.68
C GLU A 110 -18.25 -1.03 8.01
N LYS A 111 -17.64 -1.42 9.13
CA LYS A 111 -16.30 -0.98 9.56
C LYS A 111 -15.45 -2.21 9.80
N THR A 112 -14.66 -2.55 8.81
CA THR A 112 -13.67 -3.61 8.92
C THR A 112 -12.30 -3.00 9.21
N VAL A 113 -11.67 -3.46 10.29
CA VAL A 113 -10.31 -3.07 10.68
C VAL A 113 -9.45 -4.33 10.73
N VAL A 114 -8.36 -4.32 9.98
CA VAL A 114 -7.32 -5.33 10.07
C VAL A 114 -6.11 -4.71 10.75
N THR A 115 -5.61 -5.36 11.79
CA THR A 115 -4.39 -4.93 12.49
C THR A 115 -3.29 -5.95 12.24
N ILE A 116 -2.16 -5.48 11.71
CA ILE A 116 -0.96 -6.29 11.49
C ILE A 116 0.13 -5.80 12.45
N THR A 117 0.74 -6.72 13.19
CA THR A 117 1.79 -6.43 14.16
C THR A 117 2.99 -7.33 13.92
N GLY A 118 4.21 -6.81 14.07
CA GLY A 118 5.44 -7.60 14.14
C GLY A 118 5.91 -8.25 12.83
N TYR A 119 5.37 -7.86 11.68
CA TYR A 119 5.86 -8.25 10.35
C TYR A 119 6.70 -7.14 9.75
N ALA A 120 7.70 -7.47 8.95
CA ALA A 120 8.53 -6.50 8.25
C ALA A 120 7.96 -6.25 6.86
N ILE A 121 7.13 -5.22 6.71
CA ILE A 121 6.49 -4.84 5.45
C ILE A 121 7.22 -3.65 4.85
N LYS A 122 7.47 -3.71 3.54
CA LYS A 122 8.14 -2.66 2.75
C LYS A 122 7.30 -2.15 1.58
N ASP A 123 6.25 -2.89 1.18
CA ASP A 123 5.35 -2.52 0.10
C ASP A 123 3.90 -2.45 0.61
N PHE A 124 3.26 -1.28 0.45
CA PHE A 124 1.89 -1.02 0.89
C PHE A 124 1.03 -0.58 -0.29
N GLU A 125 0.01 -1.33 -0.62
CA GLU A 125 -0.96 -0.99 -1.66
C GLU A 125 -2.37 -0.84 -1.09
N LEU A 126 -3.07 0.21 -1.50
CA LEU A 126 -4.47 0.48 -1.15
C LEU A 126 -5.31 0.68 -2.40
N ASP A 127 -6.27 -0.21 -2.61
CA ASP A 127 -7.20 -0.18 -3.74
C ASP A 127 -8.63 0.15 -3.32
N ASN A 128 -9.34 0.89 -4.17
CA ASN A 128 -10.79 1.10 -4.06
C ASN A 128 -11.22 1.67 -2.71
N GLY A 129 -10.49 2.66 -2.22
CA GLY A 129 -10.80 3.35 -0.96
C GLY A 129 -10.32 2.62 0.29
N GLY A 130 -10.72 3.11 1.46
CA GLY A 130 -10.25 2.62 2.75
C GLY A 130 -9.12 3.44 3.35
N MET A 131 -8.39 2.85 4.27
CA MET A 131 -7.30 3.54 4.96
C MET A 131 -6.16 2.59 5.32
N ILE A 132 -4.92 3.07 5.15
CA ILE A 132 -3.75 2.48 5.81
C ILE A 132 -3.23 3.51 6.82
N ASP A 133 -3.19 3.11 8.10
CA ASP A 133 -2.76 3.96 9.21
C ASP A 133 -1.54 3.34 9.89
N ILE A 134 -0.40 4.04 9.77
CA ILE A 134 0.88 3.66 10.35
C ILE A 134 1.25 4.68 11.41
N ALA A 135 0.78 4.42 12.63
CA ALA A 135 0.89 5.35 13.76
C ALA A 135 2.27 5.36 14.44
N GLN A 136 3.22 4.56 13.95
CA GLN A 136 4.59 4.49 14.47
C GLN A 136 5.61 4.77 13.36
N PRO A 137 6.82 5.27 13.71
CA PRO A 137 7.90 5.44 12.74
C PRO A 137 8.24 4.12 12.03
N LEU A 138 8.35 4.15 10.70
CA LEU A 138 8.88 3.05 9.91
C LEU A 138 10.38 3.23 9.69
N ASN A 139 11.14 2.16 9.92
CA ASN A 139 12.57 2.16 9.66
C ASN A 139 12.93 0.93 8.82
N VAL A 140 13.17 1.15 7.53
CA VAL A 140 13.43 0.11 6.54
C VAL A 140 14.82 0.35 5.94
N GLY A 141 15.69 -0.65 5.95
CA GLY A 141 17.05 -0.53 5.43
C GLY A 141 17.16 -0.38 3.90
N GLY A 142 16.09 -0.69 3.17
CA GLY A 142 16.02 -0.69 1.71
C GLY A 142 15.01 0.30 1.15
N LYS A 143 14.35 -0.08 0.05
CA LYS A 143 13.24 0.65 -0.55
C LYS A 143 11.97 0.42 0.28
N LEU A 144 11.17 1.48 0.42
CA LEU A 144 9.82 1.48 1.00
C LEU A 144 8.87 2.08 -0.03
N SER A 145 7.79 1.38 -0.35
CA SER A 145 6.88 1.71 -1.44
C SER A 145 5.44 1.85 -0.94
N PHE A 146 4.73 2.84 -1.46
CA PHE A 146 3.32 3.10 -1.19
C PHE A 146 2.58 3.37 -2.48
N GLU A 147 1.51 2.62 -2.74
CA GLU A 147 0.67 2.80 -3.92
C GLU A 147 -0.81 2.95 -3.51
N LEU A 148 -1.43 4.06 -3.93
CA LEU A 148 -2.86 4.32 -3.75
C LEU A 148 -3.57 4.32 -5.09
N ASN A 149 -4.52 3.41 -5.25
CA ASN A 149 -5.33 3.28 -6.46
C ASN A 149 -6.81 3.52 -6.17
N ASN A 150 -7.44 4.38 -6.97
CA ASN A 150 -8.89 4.62 -6.92
C ASN A 150 -9.38 5.15 -5.56
N GLY A 151 -8.66 6.08 -4.98
CA GLY A 151 -9.05 6.76 -3.75
C GLY A 151 -8.49 6.11 -2.48
N GLY A 152 -8.95 6.59 -1.33
CA GLY A 152 -8.49 6.15 -0.02
C GLY A 152 -7.47 7.07 0.63
N ILE A 153 -6.99 6.69 1.79
CA ILE A 153 -6.07 7.51 2.59
C ILE A 153 -4.96 6.63 3.16
N MET A 154 -3.71 7.04 2.95
CA MET A 154 -2.57 6.50 3.70
C MET A 154 -1.97 7.56 4.61
N LYS A 155 -1.72 7.19 5.86
CA LYS A 155 -1.13 8.09 6.86
C LYS A 155 0.03 7.44 7.58
N LEU A 156 1.15 8.17 7.64
CA LEU A 156 2.36 7.75 8.35
C LEU A 156 2.86 8.86 9.25
N VAL A 157 3.35 8.50 10.43
CA VAL A 157 4.04 9.46 11.31
C VAL A 157 5.40 9.85 10.72
N SER A 158 6.21 8.87 10.36
CA SER A 158 7.49 9.09 9.71
C SER A 158 8.04 7.81 9.06
N ALA A 159 8.97 7.99 8.12
CA ALA A 159 9.71 6.90 7.51
C ALA A 159 11.20 7.21 7.38
N LYS A 160 12.01 6.18 7.59
CA LYS A 160 13.44 6.16 7.26
C LYS A 160 13.73 4.99 6.35
N ALA A 161 14.27 5.26 5.16
CA ALA A 161 14.55 4.27 4.13
C ALA A 161 15.77 4.69 3.29
N SER A 162 16.32 3.80 2.47
CA SER A 162 17.26 4.23 1.43
C SER A 162 16.54 4.98 0.29
N GLU A 163 15.35 4.49 -0.07
CA GLU A 163 14.45 5.06 -1.08
C GLU A 163 13.01 4.99 -0.57
N LEU A 164 12.28 6.07 -0.71
CA LEU A 164 10.84 6.14 -0.48
C LEU A 164 10.15 6.46 -1.80
N ASP A 165 9.23 5.60 -2.21
CA ASP A 165 8.45 5.72 -3.44
C ASP A 165 6.96 5.80 -3.09
N VAL A 166 6.29 6.82 -3.62
CA VAL A 166 4.87 7.10 -3.37
C VAL A 166 4.15 7.35 -4.68
N GLU A 167 3.20 6.50 -5.03
CA GLU A 167 2.35 6.67 -6.19
C GLU A 167 0.87 6.82 -5.79
N VAL A 168 0.21 7.86 -6.30
CA VAL A 168 -1.23 8.10 -6.11
C VAL A 168 -1.93 8.17 -7.44
N ASN A 169 -2.77 7.17 -7.74
CA ASN A 169 -3.51 7.03 -8.99
C ASN A 169 -5.02 7.23 -8.78
N ASN A 170 -5.64 8.02 -9.65
CA ASN A 170 -7.09 8.21 -9.68
C ASN A 170 -7.70 8.70 -8.36
N GLY A 171 -7.06 9.69 -7.76
CA GLY A 171 -7.46 10.26 -6.48
C GLY A 171 -6.82 9.55 -5.27
N GLY A 172 -7.17 9.99 -4.08
CA GLY A 172 -6.61 9.51 -2.84
C GLY A 172 -5.68 10.51 -2.16
N ILE A 173 -5.34 10.24 -0.92
CA ILE A 173 -4.52 11.13 -0.10
C ILE A 173 -3.42 10.33 0.59
N PHE A 174 -2.18 10.68 0.31
CA PHE A 174 -1.01 10.20 1.05
C PHE A 174 -0.48 11.30 1.96
N GLN A 175 -0.28 11.01 3.23
CA GLN A 175 0.24 11.95 4.23
C GLN A 175 1.36 11.32 5.03
N ILE A 176 2.49 12.00 5.12
CA ILE A 176 3.60 11.61 5.97
C ILE A 176 4.16 12.81 6.75
N GLY A 177 4.46 12.60 8.03
CA GLY A 177 5.06 13.62 8.88
C GLY A 177 6.50 13.91 8.47
N ASN A 178 7.40 12.95 8.64
CA ASN A 178 8.82 13.13 8.35
C ASN A 178 9.38 11.99 7.50
N VAL A 179 10.29 12.34 6.57
CA VAL A 179 11.04 11.40 5.72
C VAL A 179 12.53 11.62 5.87
N GLU A 180 13.28 10.56 6.11
CA GLU A 180 14.74 10.53 6.00
C GLU A 180 15.12 9.46 4.97
N ALA A 181 15.63 9.89 3.79
CA ALA A 181 15.98 8.95 2.72
C ALA A 181 17.13 9.48 1.84
N ALA A 182 17.79 8.60 1.11
CA ALA A 182 18.67 9.06 0.04
C ALA A 182 17.85 9.59 -1.15
N LYS A 183 16.74 8.91 -1.50
CA LYS A 183 15.83 9.32 -2.58
C LYS A 183 14.37 9.30 -2.10
N LEU A 184 13.61 10.34 -2.48
CA LEU A 184 12.16 10.44 -2.31
C LEU A 184 11.54 10.66 -3.69
N GLU A 185 10.72 9.72 -4.14
CA GLU A 185 10.00 9.74 -5.41
C GLU A 185 8.49 9.84 -5.14
N MET A 186 7.82 10.75 -5.83
CA MET A 186 6.41 11.05 -5.62
C MET A 186 5.72 11.27 -6.96
N ASP A 187 4.76 10.42 -7.27
CA ASP A 187 3.98 10.45 -8.49
C ASP A 187 2.49 10.62 -8.20
N VAL A 188 1.86 11.64 -8.79
CA VAL A 188 0.40 11.81 -8.77
C VAL A 188 -0.13 11.74 -10.19
N LYS A 189 -0.99 10.76 -10.46
CA LYS A 189 -1.63 10.55 -11.77
C LYS A 189 -3.15 10.64 -11.66
N ASN A 190 -3.76 11.45 -12.52
CA ASN A 190 -5.22 11.62 -12.59
C ASN A 190 -5.87 12.10 -11.29
N GLY A 191 -5.28 13.07 -10.64
CA GLY A 191 -5.73 13.64 -9.37
C GLY A 191 -5.18 12.93 -8.14
N GLY A 192 -5.53 13.45 -6.97
CA GLY A 192 -5.02 12.99 -5.68
C GLY A 192 -4.01 13.93 -5.06
N ASN A 193 -3.61 13.62 -3.84
CA ASN A 193 -2.73 14.46 -3.05
C ASN A 193 -1.61 13.67 -2.37
N ILE A 194 -0.38 14.17 -2.47
CA ILE A 194 0.75 13.74 -1.64
C ILE A 194 1.17 14.91 -0.75
N ASN A 195 1.26 14.67 0.56
CA ASN A 195 1.70 15.67 1.53
C ASN A 195 2.85 15.14 2.39
N VAL A 196 4.01 15.76 2.26
CA VAL A 196 5.23 15.46 3.03
C VAL A 196 5.58 16.68 3.88
N ASN A 197 5.31 16.60 5.18
CA ASN A 197 5.49 17.75 6.09
C ASN A 197 6.96 18.04 6.42
N GLY A 198 7.86 17.07 6.30
CA GLY A 198 9.29 17.25 6.52
C GLY A 198 10.11 16.19 5.79
N ALA A 199 11.01 16.59 4.93
CA ALA A 199 11.95 15.69 4.24
C ALA A 199 13.40 16.08 4.54
N THR A 200 14.25 15.10 4.74
CA THR A 200 15.70 15.24 4.73
C THR A 200 16.25 14.22 3.76
N VAL A 201 16.49 14.65 2.52
CA VAL A 201 16.82 13.74 1.42
C VAL A 201 18.01 14.22 0.60
N SER A 202 18.70 13.30 -0.06
CA SER A 202 19.71 13.69 -1.06
C SER A 202 19.06 14.09 -2.38
N GLU A 203 18.06 13.35 -2.83
CA GLU A 203 17.31 13.61 -4.04
C GLU A 203 15.79 13.54 -3.77
N SER A 204 15.06 14.51 -4.29
CA SER A 204 13.61 14.52 -4.33
C SER A 204 13.15 14.60 -5.78
N ASP A 205 12.26 13.70 -6.20
CA ASP A 205 11.63 13.70 -7.51
C ASP A 205 10.11 13.77 -7.33
N ALA A 206 9.46 14.76 -7.91
CA ALA A 206 8.03 15.00 -7.76
C ALA A 206 7.39 15.21 -9.13
N GLU A 207 6.50 14.30 -9.50
CA GLU A 207 5.76 14.36 -10.75
C GLU A 207 4.24 14.46 -10.53
N VAL A 208 3.60 15.35 -11.29
CA VAL A 208 2.13 15.44 -11.36
C VAL A 208 1.71 15.34 -12.81
N SER A 209 0.87 14.37 -13.11
CA SER A 209 0.31 14.13 -14.44
C SER A 209 -1.22 14.11 -14.42
N ASN A 210 -1.85 14.95 -15.26
CA ASN A 210 -3.30 15.10 -15.40
C ASN A 210 -4.00 15.57 -14.12
N GLY A 211 -3.41 16.56 -13.44
CA GLY A 211 -3.95 17.17 -12.22
C GLY A 211 -3.51 16.49 -10.93
N GLY A 212 -3.94 17.06 -9.81
CA GLY A 212 -3.54 16.65 -8.47
C GLY A 212 -2.48 17.55 -7.86
N ASP A 213 -2.12 17.31 -6.62
CA ASP A 213 -1.26 18.20 -5.85
C ASP A 213 -0.18 17.44 -5.07
N ILE A 214 1.04 17.99 -5.05
CA ILE A 214 2.11 17.56 -4.15
C ILE A 214 2.50 18.74 -3.28
N THR A 215 2.48 18.57 -1.96
CA THR A 215 3.02 19.53 -1.00
C THR A 215 4.24 18.93 -0.32
N LEU A 216 5.36 19.67 -0.33
CA LEU A 216 6.65 19.14 0.11
C LEU A 216 7.43 20.19 0.90
N ALA A 217 7.85 19.83 2.11
CA ALA A 217 8.68 20.67 2.96
C ALA A 217 9.95 19.93 3.42
N GLY A 218 10.99 20.68 3.83
CA GLY A 218 12.22 20.11 4.37
C GLY A 218 13.49 20.56 3.64
N THR A 219 14.41 19.64 3.38
CA THR A 219 15.69 19.89 2.72
C THR A 219 16.06 18.79 1.71
N ALA A 220 16.64 19.19 0.59
CA ALA A 220 17.18 18.30 -0.43
C ALA A 220 18.51 18.82 -0.99
N ASN A 221 19.39 17.95 -1.49
CA ASN A 221 20.53 18.41 -2.27
C ASN A 221 20.11 18.70 -3.72
N VAL A 222 19.30 17.82 -4.30
CA VAL A 222 18.76 17.97 -5.65
C VAL A 222 17.26 17.72 -5.62
N SER A 223 16.50 18.60 -6.30
CA SER A 223 15.07 18.40 -6.51
C SER A 223 14.75 18.43 -8.00
N LYS A 224 13.90 17.50 -8.41
CA LYS A 224 13.33 17.46 -9.75
C LYS A 224 11.82 17.64 -9.62
N TYR A 225 11.27 18.48 -10.48
CA TYR A 225 9.84 18.78 -10.50
C TYR A 225 9.34 18.66 -11.93
N GLN A 226 8.31 17.86 -12.12
CA GLN A 226 7.65 17.71 -13.41
C GLN A 226 6.14 17.84 -13.26
N ILE A 227 5.52 18.69 -14.08
CA ILE A 227 4.07 18.82 -14.17
C ILE A 227 3.66 18.69 -15.63
N ASN A 228 2.77 17.74 -15.91
CA ASN A 228 2.20 17.49 -17.22
C ASN A 228 0.66 17.60 -17.16
N ASN A 229 0.07 18.44 -18.01
CA ASN A 229 -1.38 18.59 -18.14
C ASN A 229 -2.09 19.05 -16.86
N GLY A 230 -1.56 20.10 -16.22
CA GLY A 230 -2.13 20.72 -15.03
C GLY A 230 -1.71 20.07 -13.70
N GLY A 231 -2.24 20.61 -12.61
CA GLY A 231 -1.89 20.24 -11.25
C GLY A 231 -0.93 21.22 -10.57
N THR A 232 -0.58 20.97 -9.33
CA THR A 232 0.24 21.88 -8.52
C THR A 232 1.32 21.14 -7.73
N ILE A 233 2.53 21.69 -7.71
CA ILE A 233 3.57 21.29 -6.77
C ILE A 233 3.91 22.50 -5.88
N GLN A 234 3.68 22.37 -4.57
CA GLN A 234 4.00 23.36 -3.55
C GLN A 234 5.23 22.90 -2.76
N ALA A 235 6.40 23.32 -3.20
CA ALA A 235 7.69 22.97 -2.62
C ALA A 235 8.53 24.21 -2.23
N GLU A 236 7.91 25.37 -2.00
CA GLU A 236 8.56 26.55 -1.47
C GLU A 236 9.14 26.34 -0.07
N SER A 237 8.62 25.39 0.67
CA SER A 237 9.12 25.00 1.99
C SER A 237 10.19 23.90 1.95
N LEU A 238 10.50 23.34 0.78
CA LEU A 238 11.63 22.43 0.57
C LEU A 238 12.85 23.22 0.10
N LYS A 239 13.86 23.39 0.95
CA LYS A 239 15.11 24.07 0.60
C LYS A 239 16.03 23.15 -0.19
N SER A 240 16.24 23.42 -1.45
CA SER A 240 17.10 22.62 -2.34
C SER A 240 18.38 23.38 -2.71
N LYS A 241 19.51 22.69 -2.86
CA LYS A 241 20.72 23.28 -3.41
C LYS A 241 20.60 23.48 -4.93
N ARG A 242 20.00 22.50 -5.61
CA ARG A 242 19.83 22.54 -7.07
C ARG A 242 18.47 22.00 -7.47
N ALA A 243 17.87 22.55 -8.51
CA ALA A 243 16.61 22.07 -9.06
C ALA A 243 16.63 21.87 -10.57
N ALA A 244 15.89 20.87 -11.05
CA ALA A 244 15.38 20.76 -12.41
C ALA A 244 13.87 21.03 -12.40
N VAL A 245 13.38 21.76 -13.37
CA VAL A 245 12.00 22.24 -13.45
C VAL A 245 11.44 22.02 -14.84
N GLU A 246 10.36 21.25 -14.94
CA GLU A 246 9.63 20.98 -16.17
C GLU A 246 8.13 21.16 -15.93
N VAL A 247 7.51 22.15 -16.56
CA VAL A 247 6.07 22.41 -16.43
C VAL A 247 5.46 22.58 -17.81
N TYR A 248 4.57 21.69 -18.20
CA TYR A 248 3.94 21.64 -19.51
C TYR A 248 2.41 21.67 -19.42
N ASN A 249 1.78 22.32 -20.40
CA ASN A 249 0.33 22.30 -20.62
C ASN A 249 -0.49 22.75 -19.39
N GLY A 250 -0.15 23.89 -18.84
CA GLY A 250 -0.71 24.40 -17.59
C GLY A 250 0.01 23.83 -16.37
N GLY A 251 -0.55 24.04 -15.20
CA GLY A 251 0.06 23.64 -13.96
C GLY A 251 0.90 24.73 -13.29
N THR A 252 1.09 24.60 -12.00
CA THR A 252 1.76 25.61 -11.17
C THR A 252 2.78 24.95 -10.25
N LEU A 253 4.02 25.46 -10.30
CA LEU A 253 5.10 25.03 -9.43
C LEU A 253 5.60 26.20 -8.57
N HIS A 254 5.58 26.05 -7.26
CA HIS A 254 6.28 26.88 -6.31
C HIS A 254 7.44 26.08 -5.70
N PHE A 255 8.67 26.56 -5.81
CA PHE A 255 9.85 25.83 -5.31
C PHE A 255 10.88 26.78 -4.70
N ASN A 256 11.88 26.22 -4.00
CA ASN A 256 12.94 26.98 -3.35
C ASN A 256 14.29 26.30 -3.60
N ALA A 257 15.06 26.82 -4.56
CA ALA A 257 16.35 26.27 -4.92
C ALA A 257 17.41 27.34 -5.11
N GLN A 258 18.62 27.10 -4.59
CA GLN A 258 19.76 28.02 -4.75
C GLN A 258 20.19 28.16 -6.21
N SER A 259 20.05 27.11 -7.01
CA SER A 259 20.33 27.13 -8.44
C SER A 259 19.40 26.24 -9.24
N VAL A 260 19.13 26.59 -10.48
CA VAL A 260 18.33 25.79 -11.42
C VAL A 260 19.25 25.35 -12.55
N PHE A 261 19.41 24.05 -12.75
CA PHE A 261 20.30 23.49 -13.77
C PHE A 261 19.57 23.04 -15.04
N LYS A 262 18.26 22.89 -14.98
CA LYS A 262 17.38 22.61 -16.12
C LYS A 262 16.04 23.30 -15.89
N GLN A 263 15.54 24.00 -16.89
CA GLN A 263 14.22 24.64 -16.83
C GLN A 263 13.54 24.58 -18.20
N ALA A 264 12.31 24.05 -18.21
CA ALA A 264 11.41 24.09 -19.34
C ALA A 264 9.99 24.39 -18.81
N VAL A 265 9.46 25.55 -19.18
CA VAL A 265 8.11 25.98 -18.79
C VAL A 265 7.40 26.40 -20.08
N MET A 266 6.37 25.67 -20.48
CA MET A 266 5.73 25.83 -21.78
C MET A 266 4.21 25.68 -21.68
N ASN A 267 3.51 26.17 -22.71
CA ASN A 267 2.07 25.98 -22.93
C ASN A 267 1.22 26.40 -21.73
N GLY A 268 1.50 27.56 -21.14
CA GLY A 268 0.74 28.13 -20.02
C GLY A 268 1.13 27.60 -18.63
N GLY A 269 2.17 26.77 -18.52
CA GLY A 269 2.74 26.40 -17.24
C GLY A 269 3.33 27.59 -16.49
N GLN A 270 3.43 27.49 -15.17
CA GLN A 270 4.02 28.52 -14.30
C GLN A 270 4.99 27.87 -13.32
N ALA A 271 6.15 28.53 -13.12
CA ALA A 271 7.14 28.09 -12.14
C ALA A 271 7.74 29.30 -11.43
N GLN A 272 7.70 29.31 -10.11
CA GLN A 272 8.22 30.39 -9.28
C GLN A 272 9.23 29.86 -8.26
N ASN A 273 10.47 30.39 -8.34
CA ASN A 273 11.50 30.10 -7.34
C ASN A 273 11.41 31.13 -6.20
N HIS A 274 11.25 30.64 -4.96
CA HIS A 274 11.16 31.44 -3.73
C HIS A 274 12.50 31.57 -2.99
N PHE A 275 13.60 31.17 -3.60
CA PHE A 275 14.94 31.34 -3.00
C PHE A 275 15.26 32.82 -2.78
N LYS A 276 15.70 33.17 -1.55
CA LYS A 276 16.11 34.51 -1.14
C LYS A 276 17.57 34.53 -0.75
#